data_456fe2b0b5fb03b5994e36349a0b11e4
#
_entry.id   456fe2b0b5fb03b5994e36349a0b11e4
#
_cell.length_a   1.000
_cell.length_b   1.000
_cell.length_c   1.000
_cell.angle_alpha   90.00
_cell.angle_beta   90.00
_cell.angle_gamma   90.00
#
_symmetry.space_group_name_H-M   'P 1'
#
loop_
_entity.id
_entity.type
_entity.pdbx_description
1 polymer ?
#
loop_
_entity_poly.entity_id
_entity_poly.type
_entity_poly.pdbx_seq_one_letter_code
_entity_poly.pdbx_strand_id
1 'polypeptide(L)'
;MAKTTYSTFLALFAAAVLLTGCSDSGTDTMTDKPAAQHDEAVDLDTLITQAEDAQSEADKLGFEWSVTAPLLEEAHAAAKAGNHEQAIALFREVKHQSMLAIEQAHYADKHWQLLIPVND
;
A
#
# COMPACT_ATOMS: atom_id res chain seq x y z
N MET A 1 -5.28 37.62 -30.18
CA MET A 1 -5.99 38.33 -29.08
C MET A 1 -7.21 37.51 -28.70
N ALA A 2 -7.17 36.80 -27.61
CA ALA A 2 -8.35 36.29 -26.90
C ALA A 2 -7.92 36.00 -25.47
N LYS A 3 -8.31 36.86 -24.55
CA LYS A 3 -8.11 36.73 -23.12
C LYS A 3 -9.29 35.94 -22.55
N THR A 4 -9.05 34.75 -22.03
CA THR A 4 -10.06 33.97 -21.29
C THR A 4 -9.83 34.20 -19.79
N THR A 5 -10.73 34.93 -19.20
CA THR A 5 -10.84 35.21 -17.78
C THR A 5 -11.49 34.03 -17.08
N TYR A 6 -10.79 33.38 -16.14
CA TYR A 6 -11.38 32.36 -15.26
C TYR A 6 -12.00 33.02 -14.04
N SER A 7 -13.30 32.88 -13.97
CA SER A 7 -14.18 33.37 -12.93
C SER A 7 -13.99 32.53 -11.64
N THR A 8 -13.76 33.26 -10.57
CA THR A 8 -13.73 32.85 -9.16
C THR A 8 -15.08 32.28 -8.74
N PHE A 9 -15.14 31.02 -8.33
CA PHE A 9 -16.26 30.50 -7.53
C PHE A 9 -15.82 30.30 -6.09
N LEU A 10 -16.19 31.30 -5.29
CA LEU A 10 -16.15 31.26 -3.83
C LEU A 10 -17.47 30.62 -3.36
N ALA A 11 -17.41 29.42 -2.80
CA ALA A 11 -18.56 28.84 -2.12
C ALA A 11 -18.18 28.55 -0.66
N LEU A 12 -18.65 29.45 0.21
CA LEU A 12 -18.73 29.28 1.65
C LEU A 12 -19.78 28.19 1.95
N PHE A 13 -19.39 27.13 2.66
CA PHE A 13 -20.33 26.28 3.40
C PHE A 13 -19.87 26.19 4.86
N ALA A 14 -20.49 27.01 5.67
CA ALA A 14 -20.51 26.87 7.12
C ALA A 14 -21.74 26.04 7.48
N ALA A 15 -21.57 24.87 8.09
CA ALA A 15 -22.62 24.19 8.82
C ALA A 15 -22.02 23.55 10.06
N ALA A 16 -22.23 24.24 11.19
CA ALA A 16 -22.03 23.71 12.52
C ALA A 16 -23.21 22.81 12.87
N VAL A 17 -22.95 21.56 13.27
CA VAL A 17 -23.91 20.72 13.98
C VAL A 17 -23.24 20.23 15.25
N LEU A 18 -23.66 20.85 16.36
CA LEU A 18 -23.46 20.37 17.72
C LEU A 18 -24.51 19.29 17.99
N LEU A 19 -24.08 18.09 18.30
CA LEU A 19 -24.92 17.09 18.97
C LEU A 19 -24.13 16.52 20.15
N THR A 20 -24.44 17.02 21.29
CA THR A 20 -24.25 16.44 22.62
C THR A 20 -25.09 15.17 22.73
N GLY A 21 -24.48 14.05 23.12
CA GLY A 21 -25.17 12.80 23.42
C GLY A 21 -24.37 11.97 24.40
N CYS A 22 -24.91 11.86 25.60
CA CYS A 22 -24.44 11.26 26.84
C CYS A 22 -23.96 9.82 26.78
N SER A 23 -23.00 9.57 27.65
CA SER A 23 -22.81 8.42 28.56
C SER A 23 -23.66 7.18 28.36
N ASP A 24 -22.99 6.04 28.21
CA ASP A 24 -23.27 4.90 29.07
C ASP A 24 -22.04 4.02 29.22
N SER A 25 -21.86 3.56 30.47
CA SER A 25 -20.81 2.71 30.94
C SER A 25 -21.01 1.28 30.44
N GLY A 26 -20.00 0.68 29.83
CA GLY A 26 -19.95 -0.73 29.51
C GLY A 26 -18.50 -1.13 29.28
N THR A 27 -17.88 -1.61 30.32
CA THR A 27 -16.64 -2.37 30.37
C THR A 27 -16.64 -3.44 29.27
N ASP A 28 -15.71 -3.41 28.33
CA ASP A 28 -14.78 -4.49 28.11
C ASP A 28 -13.76 -4.13 27.02
N THR A 29 -12.57 -4.11 27.48
CA THR A 29 -11.29 -4.01 26.88
C THR A 29 -11.12 -4.99 25.73
N MET A 30 -11.07 -4.47 24.51
CA MET A 30 -10.16 -4.93 23.48
C MET A 30 -9.85 -3.74 22.59
N THR A 31 -8.93 -2.94 23.08
CA THR A 31 -8.23 -1.93 22.29
C THR A 31 -7.29 -2.69 21.36
N ASP A 32 -7.83 -3.13 20.24
CA ASP A 32 -6.99 -3.42 19.08
C ASP A 32 -6.65 -2.06 18.45
N LYS A 33 -5.74 -1.39 19.13
CA LYS A 33 -5.03 -0.26 18.58
C LYS A 33 -4.20 -0.82 17.44
N PRO A 34 -4.44 -0.41 16.17
CA PRO A 34 -3.47 -0.69 15.13
C PRO A 34 -2.14 -0.17 15.67
N ALA A 35 -1.17 -1.05 15.78
CA ALA A 35 0.18 -0.68 16.15
C ALA A 35 0.56 0.45 15.20
N ALA A 36 0.68 1.66 15.73
CA ALA A 36 1.35 2.74 15.06
C ALA A 36 2.74 2.17 14.75
N GLN A 37 2.93 1.78 13.50
CA GLN A 37 4.25 1.47 12.99
C GLN A 37 5.05 2.74 13.25
N HIS A 38 6.00 2.63 14.14
CA HIS A 38 7.00 3.64 14.38
C HIS A 38 7.56 3.99 13.00
N ASP A 39 7.27 5.21 12.54
CA ASP A 39 7.95 5.83 11.43
C ASP A 39 9.39 6.12 11.88
N GLU A 40 10.18 5.08 11.97
CA GLU A 40 11.60 5.19 11.80
C GLU A 40 11.79 5.79 10.41
N ALA A 41 12.47 6.92 10.31
CA ALA A 41 12.73 7.60 9.05
C ALA A 41 13.32 6.57 8.08
N VAL A 42 12.43 5.95 7.28
CA VAL A 42 12.85 4.91 6.34
C VAL A 42 13.67 5.62 5.29
N ASP A 43 14.94 5.30 5.24
CA ASP A 43 15.83 5.73 4.16
C ASP A 43 15.24 5.24 2.83
N LEU A 44 14.91 6.19 1.96
CA LEU A 44 14.26 5.90 0.69
C LEU A 44 15.10 4.94 -0.17
N ASP A 45 16.43 5.11 -0.18
CA ASP A 45 17.33 4.27 -0.98
C ASP A 45 17.31 2.82 -0.48
N THR A 46 17.28 2.62 0.82
CA THR A 46 17.13 1.30 1.44
C THR A 46 15.77 0.67 1.07
N LEU A 47 14.70 1.46 1.09
CA LEU A 47 13.37 0.98 0.75
C LEU A 47 13.24 0.61 -0.73
N ILE A 48 13.84 1.40 -1.63
CA ILE A 48 13.92 1.08 -3.06
C ILE A 48 14.57 -0.28 -3.26
N THR A 49 15.77 -0.46 -2.70
CA THR A 49 16.50 -1.73 -2.81
C THR A 49 15.66 -2.91 -2.31
N GLN A 50 15.01 -2.77 -1.15
CA GLN A 50 14.19 -3.84 -0.59
C GLN A 50 12.97 -4.18 -1.44
N ALA A 51 12.35 -3.19 -2.09
CA ALA A 51 11.19 -3.40 -2.95
C ALA A 51 11.60 -4.11 -4.26
N GLU A 52 12.70 -3.67 -4.87
CA GLU A 52 13.25 -4.26 -6.08
C GLU A 52 13.73 -5.70 -5.85
N ASP A 53 14.41 -5.97 -4.75
CA ASP A 53 14.87 -7.32 -4.38
C ASP A 53 13.69 -8.25 -4.17
N ALA A 54 12.66 -7.82 -3.44
CA ALA A 54 11.46 -8.62 -3.21
C ALA A 54 10.72 -8.93 -4.51
N GLN A 55 10.56 -7.94 -5.41
CA GLN A 55 9.92 -8.16 -6.69
C GLN A 55 10.73 -9.13 -7.56
N SER A 56 12.05 -8.94 -7.64
CA SER A 56 12.94 -9.83 -8.38
C SER A 56 12.89 -11.28 -7.86
N GLU A 57 12.75 -11.47 -6.56
CA GLU A 57 12.61 -12.80 -5.98
C GLU A 57 11.25 -13.44 -6.32
N ALA A 58 10.16 -12.67 -6.25
CA ALA A 58 8.83 -13.13 -6.67
C ALA A 58 8.81 -13.55 -8.15
N ASP A 59 9.47 -12.78 -9.02
CA ASP A 59 9.61 -13.09 -10.45
C ASP A 59 10.38 -14.40 -10.67
N LYS A 60 11.52 -14.59 -10.00
CA LYS A 60 12.31 -15.84 -10.08
C LYS A 60 11.51 -17.07 -9.66
N LEU A 61 10.60 -16.92 -8.72
CA LEU A 61 9.70 -17.97 -8.27
C LEU A 61 8.51 -18.18 -9.22
N GLY A 62 8.33 -17.31 -10.22
CA GLY A 62 7.19 -17.34 -11.15
C GLY A 62 5.87 -16.91 -10.53
N PHE A 63 5.91 -16.15 -9.44
CA PHE A 63 4.75 -15.67 -8.69
C PHE A 63 4.62 -14.15 -8.70
N GLU A 64 5.35 -13.45 -9.55
CA GLU A 64 5.19 -12.01 -9.69
C GLU A 64 3.74 -11.67 -10.08
N TRP A 65 3.13 -10.77 -9.33
CA TRP A 65 1.79 -10.29 -9.66
C TRP A 65 1.86 -9.18 -10.71
N SER A 66 0.96 -9.22 -11.69
CA SER A 66 0.90 -8.27 -12.80
C SER A 66 0.76 -6.80 -12.39
N VAL A 67 0.39 -6.54 -11.14
CA VAL A 67 0.25 -5.19 -10.58
C VAL A 67 1.55 -4.63 -10.00
N THR A 68 2.54 -5.47 -9.67
CA THR A 68 3.77 -5.03 -8.99
C THR A 68 4.71 -4.26 -9.91
N ALA A 69 4.88 -4.70 -11.16
CA ALA A 69 5.74 -4.02 -12.12
C ALA A 69 5.27 -2.58 -12.44
N PRO A 70 3.99 -2.33 -12.79
CA PRO A 70 3.49 -0.96 -12.96
C PRO A 70 3.61 -0.09 -11.71
N LEU A 71 3.38 -0.67 -10.52
CA LEU A 71 3.52 0.03 -9.24
C LEU A 71 4.98 0.44 -8.99
N LEU A 72 5.93 -0.42 -9.31
CA LEU A 72 7.36 -0.11 -9.19
C LEU A 72 7.76 1.04 -10.11
N GLU A 73 7.28 1.05 -11.36
CA GLU A 73 7.52 2.14 -12.30
C GLU A 73 6.94 3.46 -11.77
N GLU A 74 5.73 3.44 -11.22
CA GLU A 74 5.11 4.62 -10.62
C GLU A 74 5.89 5.12 -9.40
N ALA A 75 6.39 4.21 -8.57
CA ALA A 75 7.21 4.53 -7.41
C ALA A 75 8.50 5.26 -7.81
N HIS A 76 9.19 4.76 -8.83
CA HIS A 76 10.39 5.42 -9.38
C HIS A 76 10.06 6.77 -9.99
N ALA A 77 8.94 6.91 -10.71
CA ALA A 77 8.52 8.19 -11.26
C ALA A 77 8.23 9.22 -10.16
N ALA A 78 7.58 8.81 -9.07
CA ALA A 78 7.34 9.67 -7.92
C ALA A 78 8.65 10.09 -7.23
N ALA A 79 9.58 9.17 -7.03
CA ALA A 79 10.90 9.46 -6.46
C ALA A 79 11.68 10.46 -7.33
N LYS A 80 11.71 10.24 -8.63
CA LYS A 80 12.36 11.13 -9.61
C LYS A 80 11.74 12.53 -9.66
N ALA A 81 10.42 12.63 -9.44
CA ALA A 81 9.70 13.89 -9.36
C ALA A 81 9.91 14.62 -8.01
N GLY A 82 10.61 14.01 -7.05
CA GLY A 82 10.79 14.56 -5.70
C GLY A 82 9.60 14.39 -4.78
N ASN A 83 8.61 13.59 -5.16
CA ASN A 83 7.42 13.26 -4.36
C ASN A 83 7.77 12.14 -3.38
N HIS A 84 8.63 12.42 -2.40
CA HIS A 84 9.17 11.39 -1.50
C HIS A 84 8.11 10.64 -0.70
N GLU A 85 7.08 11.32 -0.23
CA GLU A 85 6.00 10.69 0.52
C GLU A 85 5.24 9.65 -0.33
N GLN A 86 4.88 10.04 -1.56
CA GLN A 86 4.24 9.13 -2.52
C GLN A 86 5.17 7.98 -2.91
N ALA A 87 6.43 8.25 -3.16
CA ALA A 87 7.42 7.23 -3.49
C ALA A 87 7.54 6.19 -2.36
N ILE A 88 7.67 6.63 -1.11
CA ILE A 88 7.73 5.75 0.06
C ILE A 88 6.48 4.87 0.16
N ALA A 89 5.29 5.44 -0.03
CA ALA A 89 4.04 4.67 0.01
C ALA A 89 4.01 3.59 -1.08
N LEU A 90 4.39 3.93 -2.30
CA LEU A 90 4.40 3.01 -3.44
C LEU A 90 5.46 1.91 -3.30
N PHE A 91 6.69 2.23 -2.89
CA PHE A 91 7.72 1.21 -2.65
C PHE A 91 7.36 0.26 -1.51
N ARG A 92 6.72 0.76 -0.44
CA ARG A 92 6.19 -0.10 0.62
C ARG A 92 5.15 -1.07 0.09
N GLU A 93 4.27 -0.60 -0.79
CA GLU A 93 3.23 -1.45 -1.39
C GLU A 93 3.84 -2.50 -2.33
N VAL A 94 4.78 -2.12 -3.21
CA VAL A 94 5.52 -3.08 -4.05
C VAL A 94 6.17 -4.16 -3.20
N LYS A 95 6.92 -3.76 -2.18
CA LYS A 95 7.57 -4.69 -1.25
C LYS A 95 6.57 -5.63 -0.60
N HIS A 96 5.47 -5.09 -0.07
CA HIS A 96 4.44 -5.87 0.60
C HIS A 96 3.82 -6.92 -0.32
N GLN A 97 3.37 -6.52 -1.51
CA GLN A 97 2.77 -7.44 -2.48
C GLN A 97 3.76 -8.50 -2.97
N SER A 98 5.00 -8.13 -3.20
CA SER A 98 6.04 -9.08 -3.59
C SER A 98 6.34 -10.10 -2.49
N MET A 99 6.38 -9.69 -1.23
CA MET A 99 6.55 -10.61 -0.10
C MET A 99 5.38 -11.59 0.03
N LEU A 100 4.14 -11.14 -0.18
CA LEU A 100 2.98 -12.04 -0.21
C LEU A 100 3.05 -13.04 -1.37
N ALA A 101 3.51 -12.61 -2.53
CA ALA A 101 3.71 -13.48 -3.69
C ALA A 101 4.78 -14.56 -3.41
N ILE A 102 5.88 -14.20 -2.78
CA ILE A 102 6.92 -15.14 -2.33
C ILE A 102 6.36 -16.15 -1.32
N GLU A 103 5.57 -15.69 -0.36
CA GLU A 103 4.93 -16.58 0.61
C GLU A 103 3.98 -17.57 -0.07
N GLN A 104 3.19 -17.12 -1.05
CA GLN A 104 2.33 -17.98 -1.86
C GLN A 104 3.13 -19.01 -2.68
N ALA A 105 4.26 -18.61 -3.25
CA ALA A 105 5.15 -19.52 -3.96
C ALA A 105 5.63 -20.65 -3.05
N HIS A 106 6.12 -20.31 -1.88
CA HIS A 106 6.57 -21.30 -0.89
C HIS A 106 5.44 -22.17 -0.36
N TYR A 107 4.25 -21.62 -0.20
CA TYR A 107 3.08 -22.41 0.18
C TYR A 107 2.70 -23.39 -0.93
N ALA A 108 2.64 -22.95 -2.17
CA ALA A 108 2.33 -23.77 -3.31
C ALA A 108 3.34 -24.93 -3.48
N ASP A 109 4.64 -24.64 -3.34
CA ASP A 109 5.69 -25.66 -3.42
C ASP A 109 5.52 -26.77 -2.39
N LYS A 110 5.11 -26.42 -1.17
CA LYS A 110 4.90 -27.39 -0.09
C LYS A 110 3.60 -28.18 -0.22
N HIS A 111 2.59 -27.64 -0.90
CA HIS A 111 1.23 -28.17 -0.88
C HIS A 111 0.69 -28.52 -2.26
N TRP A 112 1.50 -28.44 -3.33
CA TRP A 112 1.06 -28.68 -4.70
C TRP A 112 0.36 -30.03 -4.89
N GLN A 113 0.77 -31.08 -4.17
CA GLN A 113 0.15 -32.40 -4.22
C GLN A 113 -1.30 -32.41 -3.76
N LEU A 114 -1.66 -31.53 -2.83
CA LEU A 114 -3.04 -31.40 -2.32
C LEU A 114 -3.96 -30.70 -3.30
N LEU A 115 -3.39 -30.00 -4.31
CA LEU A 115 -4.13 -29.23 -5.31
C LEU A 115 -4.43 -30.03 -6.58
N ILE A 116 -3.88 -31.25 -6.71
CA ILE A 116 -4.11 -32.13 -7.86
C ILE A 116 -5.32 -33.03 -7.52
N PRO A 117 -6.42 -32.97 -8.31
CA PRO A 117 -7.53 -33.91 -8.14
C PRO A 117 -7.03 -35.35 -8.39
N VAL A 118 -7.24 -36.23 -7.42
CA VAL A 118 -7.01 -37.66 -7.61
C VAL A 118 -8.17 -38.18 -8.45
N ASN A 119 -7.92 -38.55 -9.69
CA ASN A 119 -8.90 -39.24 -10.52
C ASN A 119 -8.91 -40.72 -10.09
N ASP A 120 -9.95 -41.11 -9.35
CA ASP A 120 -10.27 -42.53 -9.07
C ASP A 120 -10.90 -43.20 -10.29
#